data_e29c00313e20b525e130fe095d61d472
#
_entry.id   e29c00313e20b525e130fe095d61d472
#
_cell.length_a   1.000
_cell.length_b   1.000
_cell.length_c   1.000
_cell.angle_alpha   90.00
_cell.angle_beta   90.00
_cell.angle_gamma   90.00
#
_symmetry.space_group_name_H-M   'P 1'
#
loop_
_entity.id
_entity.type
_entity.pdbx_description
1 polymer ?
#
loop_
_entity_poly.entity_id
_entity_poly.type
_entity_poly.pdbx_seq_one_letter_code
_entity_poly.pdbx_strand_id
1 'polypeptide(L)'
;MIQSASSFVNEPMEFSALAKRSKKTERQDKLSEVKKKDGSVKIVRKYKRKKRFGKSVNDRSPALFQTRLKQKCVQYALAYMETDKWKYRASQYDHDLDAYIKVGLSRRFKTVAGQVVQRDLYSAFLQSCMGTPEKPDREKCLQLFGQFVRMQAELIM
;
A
#
# COMPACT_ATOMS: atom_id res chain seq x y z
N MET A 1 -13.83 17.57 -7.32
CA MET A 1 -13.48 16.64 -6.20
C MET A 1 -12.62 17.29 -5.12
N ILE A 2 -11.59 18.06 -5.46
CA ILE A 2 -10.72 18.75 -4.46
C ILE A 2 -11.49 19.85 -3.70
N GLN A 3 -12.46 20.51 -4.30
CA GLN A 3 -13.22 21.63 -3.70
C GLN A 3 -14.15 21.23 -2.54
N SER A 4 -14.44 19.95 -2.37
CA SER A 4 -15.31 19.44 -1.29
C SER A 4 -14.54 18.79 -0.14
N ALA A 5 -13.21 18.60 -0.26
CA ALA A 5 -12.39 18.03 0.78
C ALA A 5 -11.80 19.12 1.69
N SER A 6 -11.83 18.91 3.01
CA SER A 6 -11.19 19.80 3.99
C SER A 6 -9.74 19.43 4.27
N SER A 7 -9.36 18.19 4.04
CA SER A 7 -8.02 17.68 4.31
C SER A 7 -7.71 16.42 3.48
N PHE A 8 -6.43 16.16 3.32
CA PHE A 8 -5.92 14.93 2.73
C PHE A 8 -5.02 14.20 3.72
N VAL A 9 -5.25 12.91 3.87
CA VAL A 9 -4.42 12.01 4.68
C VAL A 9 -3.72 11.03 3.76
N ASN A 10 -2.42 10.87 3.91
CA ASN A 10 -1.61 9.99 3.09
C ASN A 10 -0.68 9.13 3.94
N GLU A 11 -0.49 7.87 3.54
CA GLU A 11 0.54 7.01 4.09
C GLU A 11 1.84 7.20 3.30
N PRO A 12 2.95 7.61 3.95
CA PRO A 12 4.21 7.82 3.26
C PRO A 12 4.78 6.52 2.71
N MET A 13 5.06 6.48 1.40
CA MET A 13 5.64 5.32 0.71
C MET A 13 7.02 5.63 0.15
N GLU A 14 7.96 4.71 0.34
CA GLU A 14 9.27 4.76 -0.28
C GLU A 14 9.26 4.12 -1.68
N PHE A 15 8.89 4.87 -2.70
CA PHE A 15 8.83 4.36 -4.08
C PHE A 15 10.20 3.91 -4.61
N SER A 16 11.28 4.50 -4.12
CA SER A 16 12.65 4.04 -4.43
C SER A 16 12.92 2.63 -3.94
N ALA A 17 12.37 2.25 -2.79
CA ALA A 17 12.48 0.88 -2.26
C ALA A 17 11.68 -0.12 -3.10
N LEU A 18 10.50 0.26 -3.59
CA LEU A 18 9.69 -0.57 -4.50
C LEU A 18 10.36 -0.76 -5.86
N ALA A 19 11.12 0.22 -6.35
CA ALA A 19 11.85 0.13 -7.61
C ALA A 19 13.08 -0.78 -7.52
N LYS A 20 13.60 -1.05 -6.32
CA LYS A 20 14.78 -1.89 -6.11
C LYS A 20 14.48 -3.36 -6.44
N ARG A 21 15.49 -4.05 -6.96
CA ARG A 21 15.40 -5.49 -7.20
C ARG A 21 15.37 -6.25 -5.88
N SER A 22 14.56 -7.31 -5.80
CA SER A 22 14.67 -8.26 -4.71
C SER A 22 16.10 -8.81 -4.62
N LYS A 23 16.69 -8.84 -3.42
CA LYS A 23 18.01 -9.43 -3.18
C LYS A 23 17.96 -10.96 -3.26
N LYS A 24 16.83 -11.59 -2.96
CA LYS A 24 16.66 -13.06 -3.00
C LYS A 24 16.60 -13.53 -4.45
N THR A 25 17.50 -14.45 -4.81
CA THR A 25 17.50 -15.16 -6.07
C THR A 25 17.12 -16.61 -5.83
N GLU A 26 16.10 -17.08 -6.53
CA GLU A 26 15.77 -18.50 -6.55
C GLU A 26 16.56 -19.18 -7.68
N ARG A 27 17.24 -20.28 -7.37
CA ARG A 27 17.91 -21.12 -8.36
C ARG A 27 16.85 -21.88 -9.17
N GLN A 28 17.09 -22.00 -10.47
CA GLN A 28 16.32 -22.90 -11.32
C GLN A 28 17.09 -24.19 -11.50
N ASP A 29 16.39 -25.29 -11.72
CA ASP A 29 17.02 -26.58 -12.03
C ASP A 29 17.57 -26.64 -13.47
N LYS A 30 17.28 -25.64 -14.30
CA LYS A 30 17.81 -25.50 -15.65
C LYS A 30 19.27 -25.07 -15.65
N LEU A 31 20.10 -25.90 -16.29
CA LEU A 31 21.48 -25.60 -16.64
C LEU A 31 21.53 -24.89 -18.00
N SER A 32 22.47 -23.97 -18.17
CA SER A 32 22.76 -23.36 -19.47
C SER A 32 24.25 -23.31 -19.71
N GLU A 33 24.62 -23.58 -20.95
CA GLU A 33 25.99 -23.43 -21.41
C GLU A 33 26.30 -22.00 -21.74
N VAL A 34 27.38 -21.49 -21.18
CA VAL A 34 27.90 -20.15 -21.47
C VAL A 34 29.29 -20.30 -22.07
N LYS A 35 29.45 -19.90 -23.33
CA LYS A 35 30.74 -19.85 -23.99
C LYS A 35 31.54 -18.65 -23.45
N LYS A 36 32.72 -18.92 -22.95
CA LYS A 36 33.65 -17.87 -22.55
C LYS A 36 34.40 -17.30 -23.75
N LYS A 37 35.06 -16.16 -23.58
CA LYS A 37 35.88 -15.53 -24.64
C LYS A 37 37.08 -16.36 -25.08
N ASP A 38 37.52 -17.29 -24.23
CA ASP A 38 38.61 -18.27 -24.50
C ASP A 38 38.15 -19.52 -25.24
N GLY A 39 36.88 -19.60 -25.67
CA GLY A 39 36.28 -20.73 -26.36
C GLY A 39 35.80 -21.87 -25.44
N SER A 40 36.12 -21.84 -24.16
CA SER A 40 35.68 -22.86 -23.20
C SER A 40 34.20 -22.69 -22.85
N VAL A 41 33.53 -23.83 -22.62
CA VAL A 41 32.10 -23.87 -22.25
C VAL A 41 31.99 -24.05 -20.75
N LYS A 42 31.27 -23.13 -20.09
CA LYS A 42 30.95 -23.25 -18.67
C LYS A 42 29.48 -23.54 -18.49
N ILE A 43 29.16 -24.61 -17.78
CA ILE A 43 27.79 -24.93 -17.37
C ILE A 43 27.43 -24.05 -16.16
N VAL A 44 26.41 -23.22 -16.32
CA VAL A 44 25.96 -22.30 -15.26
C VAL A 44 24.49 -22.59 -14.96
N ARG A 45 24.16 -22.70 -13.67
CA ARG A 45 22.78 -22.80 -13.21
C ARG A 45 22.06 -21.49 -13.43
N LYS A 46 20.89 -21.54 -14.10
CA LYS A 46 20.07 -20.33 -14.28
C LYS A 46 19.38 -19.94 -12.97
N TYR A 47 19.22 -18.65 -12.79
CA TYR A 47 18.43 -18.09 -11.71
C TYR A 47 17.11 -17.57 -12.26
N LYS A 48 16.02 -17.69 -11.50
CA LYS A 48 14.75 -17.04 -11.85
C LYS A 48 14.97 -15.54 -12.02
N ARG A 49 14.38 -14.99 -13.07
CA ARG A 49 14.46 -13.55 -13.33
C ARG A 49 13.85 -12.79 -12.15
N LYS A 50 14.62 -11.91 -11.51
CA LYS A 50 14.13 -11.09 -10.41
C LYS A 50 12.97 -10.22 -10.90
N LYS A 51 11.87 -10.20 -10.16
CA LYS A 51 10.78 -9.26 -10.41
C LYS A 51 11.31 -7.83 -10.28
N ARG A 52 10.96 -6.98 -11.24
CA ARG A 52 11.34 -5.57 -11.29
C ARG A 52 10.06 -4.75 -11.41
N PHE A 53 9.79 -3.94 -10.41
CA PHE A 53 8.68 -3.01 -10.45
C PHE A 53 9.11 -1.60 -10.90
N GLY A 54 10.42 -1.35 -11.02
CA GLY A 54 10.97 -0.03 -11.30
C GLY A 54 10.42 0.63 -12.57
N LYS A 55 10.24 -0.13 -13.66
CA LYS A 55 9.61 0.40 -14.88
C LYS A 55 8.18 0.84 -14.61
N SER A 56 7.37 -0.01 -14.00
CA SER A 56 5.98 0.29 -13.67
C SER A 56 5.84 1.46 -12.68
N VAL A 57 6.76 1.57 -11.71
CA VAL A 57 6.81 2.71 -10.77
C VAL A 57 7.17 3.99 -11.50
N ASN A 58 8.16 3.95 -12.42
CA ASN A 58 8.55 5.13 -13.20
C ASN A 58 7.44 5.56 -14.15
N ASP A 59 6.85 4.64 -14.90
CA ASP A 59 5.80 4.94 -15.89
C ASP A 59 4.56 5.58 -15.23
N ARG A 60 4.21 5.17 -14.02
CA ARG A 60 3.07 5.71 -13.27
C ARG A 60 3.40 6.90 -12.38
N SER A 61 4.68 7.17 -12.16
CA SER A 61 5.20 8.30 -11.38
C SER A 61 4.43 8.61 -10.07
N PRO A 62 4.21 7.63 -9.17
CA PRO A 62 3.41 7.86 -7.97
C PRO A 62 4.05 8.88 -7.02
N ALA A 63 5.37 9.02 -6.99
CA ALA A 63 6.08 10.06 -6.25
C ALA A 63 5.73 11.46 -6.79
N LEU A 64 5.65 11.62 -8.11
CA LEU A 64 5.24 12.88 -8.73
C LEU A 64 3.79 13.21 -8.38
N PHE A 65 2.90 12.20 -8.37
CA PHE A 65 1.52 12.39 -7.93
C PHE A 65 1.45 12.96 -6.51
N GLN A 66 2.18 12.36 -5.55
CA GLN A 66 2.21 12.87 -4.18
C GLN A 66 2.75 14.30 -4.10
N THR A 67 3.82 14.61 -4.84
CA THR A 67 4.38 15.96 -4.90
C THR A 67 3.34 16.95 -5.42
N ARG A 68 2.64 16.62 -6.51
CA ARG A 68 1.58 17.46 -7.07
C ARG A 68 0.41 17.63 -6.13
N LEU A 69 0.00 16.56 -5.43
CA LEU A 69 -1.06 16.64 -4.42
C LEU A 69 -0.68 17.59 -3.29
N LYS A 70 0.53 17.50 -2.74
CA LYS A 70 1.04 18.45 -1.71
C LYS A 70 1.00 19.89 -2.22
N GLN A 71 1.49 20.13 -3.43
CA GLN A 71 1.45 21.48 -4.04
C GLN A 71 0.01 22.00 -4.16
N LYS A 72 -0.93 21.15 -4.57
CA LYS A 72 -2.34 21.53 -4.67
C LYS A 72 -2.97 21.79 -3.30
N CYS A 73 -2.65 21.02 -2.28
CA CYS A 73 -3.11 21.30 -0.92
C CYS A 73 -2.66 22.68 -0.46
N VAL A 74 -1.40 23.04 -0.67
CA VAL A 74 -0.89 24.39 -0.35
C VAL A 74 -1.64 25.44 -1.17
N GLN A 75 -1.82 25.25 -2.48
CA GLN A 75 -2.51 26.20 -3.36
C GLN A 75 -3.95 26.48 -2.93
N TYR A 76 -4.66 25.47 -2.42
CA TYR A 76 -6.07 25.58 -2.02
C TYR A 76 -6.25 25.70 -0.50
N ALA A 77 -5.19 25.96 0.25
CA ALA A 77 -5.20 26.07 1.71
C ALA A 77 -5.83 24.83 2.40
N LEU A 78 -5.62 23.63 1.86
CA LEU A 78 -6.10 22.39 2.42
C LEU A 78 -5.03 21.75 3.31
N ALA A 79 -5.43 21.14 4.41
CA ALA A 79 -4.53 20.39 5.26
C ALA A 79 -4.04 19.14 4.55
N TYR A 80 -2.73 18.91 4.57
CA TYR A 80 -2.09 17.69 4.12
C TYR A 80 -1.41 17.00 5.30
N MET A 81 -1.83 15.81 5.64
CA MET A 81 -1.36 15.05 6.79
C MET A 81 -0.75 13.72 6.36
N GLU A 82 0.28 13.29 7.06
CA GLU A 82 0.91 11.97 6.84
C GLU A 82 0.78 11.12 8.09
N THR A 83 0.44 9.83 7.90
CA THR A 83 0.41 8.86 8.98
C THR A 83 1.80 8.28 9.25
N ASP A 84 2.09 7.90 10.49
CA ASP A 84 3.28 7.12 10.80
C ASP A 84 3.07 5.67 10.37
N LYS A 85 3.71 5.26 9.28
CA LYS A 85 3.57 3.91 8.70
C LYS A 85 3.88 2.76 9.67
N TRP A 86 4.72 3.00 10.68
CA TRP A 86 5.14 1.98 11.64
C TRP A 86 4.18 1.82 12.82
N LYS A 87 3.54 2.91 13.21
CA LYS A 87 2.61 2.93 14.35
C LYS A 87 1.16 2.80 13.88
N TYR A 88 0.76 3.55 12.86
CA TYR A 88 -0.62 3.60 12.37
C TYR A 88 -1.11 2.26 11.83
N ARG A 89 -0.33 1.58 11.02
CA ARG A 89 -0.57 0.22 10.47
C ARG A 89 -2.02 -0.06 10.12
N ALA A 90 -2.66 0.82 9.34
CA ALA A 90 -4.09 0.75 9.00
C ALA A 90 -4.55 -0.63 8.51
N SER A 91 -3.70 -1.34 7.74
CA SER A 91 -4.01 -2.68 7.23
C SER A 91 -4.17 -3.76 8.32
N GLN A 92 -3.67 -3.51 9.54
CA GLN A 92 -3.69 -4.45 10.67
C GLN A 92 -4.65 -4.02 11.77
N TYR A 93 -5.01 -2.74 11.85
CA TYR A 93 -5.86 -2.23 12.90
C TYR A 93 -7.32 -2.68 12.73
N ASP A 94 -7.94 -3.05 13.83
CA ASP A 94 -9.36 -3.35 13.95
C ASP A 94 -9.97 -2.39 14.97
N HIS A 95 -10.86 -1.50 14.51
CA HIS A 95 -11.43 -0.46 15.36
C HIS A 95 -12.49 -1.00 16.33
N ASP A 96 -13.12 -2.13 16.03
CA ASP A 96 -14.09 -2.77 16.89
C ASP A 96 -13.40 -3.37 18.13
N LEU A 97 -12.34 -4.13 17.91
CA LEU A 97 -11.54 -4.76 18.94
C LEU A 97 -10.50 -3.83 19.58
N ASP A 98 -10.27 -2.63 19.03
CA ASP A 98 -9.16 -1.72 19.37
C ASP A 98 -7.79 -2.42 19.37
N ALA A 99 -7.55 -3.29 18.40
CA ALA A 99 -6.38 -4.16 18.36
C ALA A 99 -5.72 -4.22 16.98
N TYR A 100 -4.43 -4.54 16.96
CA TYR A 100 -3.68 -4.78 15.74
C TYR A 100 -3.61 -6.27 15.43
N ILE A 101 -4.33 -6.72 14.42
CA ILE A 101 -4.42 -8.12 14.00
C ILE A 101 -3.67 -8.30 12.70
N LYS A 102 -2.63 -9.14 12.72
CA LYS A 102 -1.84 -9.46 11.54
C LYS A 102 -2.59 -10.45 10.65
N VAL A 103 -3.12 -9.97 9.54
CA VAL A 103 -3.77 -10.80 8.52
C VAL A 103 -2.78 -11.10 7.40
N GLY A 104 -2.80 -12.34 6.87
CA GLY A 104 -1.93 -12.73 5.75
C GLY A 104 -2.16 -11.85 4.52
N LEU A 105 -1.08 -11.50 3.82
CA LEU A 105 -1.11 -10.61 2.63
C LEU A 105 -1.96 -11.13 1.47
N SER A 106 -2.20 -12.45 1.40
CA SER A 106 -3.04 -13.09 0.37
C SER A 106 -4.54 -12.84 0.57
N ARG A 107 -4.97 -12.43 1.74
CA ARG A 107 -6.39 -12.18 2.03
C ARG A 107 -6.81 -10.80 1.56
N ARG A 108 -7.69 -10.76 0.56
CA ARG A 108 -8.28 -9.54 0.03
C ARG A 108 -9.37 -8.95 0.92
N PHE A 109 -10.05 -9.80 1.67
CA PHE A 109 -11.15 -9.42 2.57
C PHE A 109 -10.84 -9.83 4.00
N LYS A 110 -11.43 -9.11 4.95
CA LYS A 110 -11.42 -9.44 6.39
C LYS A 110 -12.80 -9.15 6.99
N THR A 111 -13.08 -9.76 8.15
CA THR A 111 -14.29 -9.49 8.91
C THR A 111 -13.97 -8.49 10.03
N VAL A 112 -14.79 -7.44 10.15
CA VAL A 112 -14.70 -6.41 11.19
C VAL A 112 -16.11 -6.13 11.68
N ALA A 113 -16.37 -6.16 12.98
CA ALA A 113 -17.70 -5.98 13.57
C ALA A 113 -18.79 -6.83 12.87
N GLY A 114 -18.48 -8.08 12.51
CA GLY A 114 -19.40 -8.97 11.80
C GLY A 114 -19.60 -8.69 10.31
N GLN A 115 -18.99 -7.64 9.75
CA GLN A 115 -19.10 -7.26 8.34
C GLN A 115 -17.88 -7.68 7.55
N VAL A 116 -18.08 -8.18 6.31
CA VAL A 116 -16.98 -8.49 5.39
C VAL A 116 -16.55 -7.22 4.67
N VAL A 117 -15.31 -6.81 4.89
CA VAL A 117 -14.76 -5.59 4.31
C VAL A 117 -13.55 -5.90 3.42
N GLN A 118 -13.42 -5.16 2.32
CA GLN A 118 -12.24 -5.19 1.47
C GLN A 118 -11.11 -4.45 2.18
N ARG A 119 -9.96 -5.11 2.34
CA ARG A 119 -8.87 -4.67 3.21
C ARG A 119 -8.30 -3.29 2.87
N ASP A 120 -8.13 -2.98 1.59
CA ASP A 120 -7.51 -1.73 1.17
C ASP A 120 -8.49 -0.56 1.30
N LEU A 121 -9.79 -0.78 0.99
CA LEU A 121 -10.86 0.20 1.24
C LEU A 121 -11.01 0.47 2.74
N TYR A 122 -10.94 -0.57 3.55
CA TYR A 122 -11.00 -0.41 5.00
C TYR A 122 -9.78 0.36 5.55
N SER A 123 -8.58 0.12 5.00
CA SER A 123 -7.40 0.91 5.36
C SER A 123 -7.56 2.39 5.01
N ALA A 124 -8.16 2.69 3.84
CA ALA A 124 -8.47 4.07 3.44
C ALA A 124 -9.53 4.71 4.35
N PHE A 125 -10.55 3.94 4.75
CA PHE A 125 -11.55 4.38 5.73
C PHE A 125 -10.88 4.74 7.06
N LEU A 126 -10.00 3.90 7.61
CA LEU A 126 -9.27 4.19 8.84
C LEU A 126 -8.41 5.47 8.71
N GLN A 127 -7.79 5.70 7.56
CA GLN A 127 -7.05 6.92 7.30
C GLN A 127 -7.97 8.16 7.27
N SER A 128 -9.19 8.04 6.73
CA SER A 128 -10.17 9.15 6.79
C SER A 128 -10.64 9.46 8.21
N CYS A 129 -10.53 8.49 9.11
CA CYS A 129 -10.81 8.62 10.54
C CYS A 129 -9.54 8.89 11.35
N MET A 130 -8.51 9.52 10.78
CA MET A 130 -7.27 9.82 11.49
C MET A 130 -7.54 10.73 12.69
N GLY A 131 -7.17 10.25 13.90
CA GLY A 131 -7.16 11.06 15.12
C GLY A 131 -5.79 11.71 15.33
N THR A 132 -4.74 10.84 15.32
CA THR A 132 -3.34 11.27 15.38
C THR A 132 -2.55 10.62 14.24
N PRO A 133 -1.36 11.11 13.90
CA PRO A 133 -0.50 10.43 12.92
C PRO A 133 -0.16 8.98 13.29
N GLU A 134 -0.33 8.60 14.53
CA GLU A 134 0.04 7.28 15.06
C GLU A 134 -1.15 6.31 15.19
N LYS A 135 -2.40 6.84 15.33
CA LYS A 135 -3.59 6.00 15.57
C LYS A 135 -4.86 6.61 14.98
N PRO A 136 -5.78 5.76 14.41
CA PRO A 136 -7.12 6.19 14.05
C PRO A 136 -7.92 6.67 15.28
N ASP A 137 -8.83 7.58 15.06
CA ASP A 137 -9.88 7.93 16.04
C ASP A 137 -10.93 6.82 16.06
N ARG A 138 -10.93 6.04 17.12
CA ARG A 138 -11.83 4.88 17.28
C ARG A 138 -13.30 5.30 17.32
N GLU A 139 -13.64 6.36 18.02
CA GLU A 139 -15.02 6.81 18.14
C GLU A 139 -15.56 7.25 16.79
N LYS A 140 -14.79 8.01 16.05
CA LYS A 140 -15.11 8.42 14.69
C LYS A 140 -15.26 7.19 13.76
N CYS A 141 -14.41 6.17 13.91
CA CYS A 141 -14.54 4.92 13.17
C CYS A 141 -15.87 4.23 13.48
N LEU A 142 -16.24 4.08 14.74
CA LEU A 142 -17.49 3.45 15.15
C LEU A 142 -18.71 4.20 14.60
N GLN A 143 -18.70 5.53 14.63
CA GLN A 143 -19.79 6.36 14.09
C GLN A 143 -19.96 6.22 12.58
N LEU A 144 -18.86 6.17 11.83
CA LEU A 144 -18.86 6.20 10.36
C LEU A 144 -18.84 4.81 9.71
N PHE A 145 -18.60 3.73 10.47
CA PHE A 145 -18.41 2.40 9.91
C PHE A 145 -19.64 1.91 9.13
N GLY A 146 -20.85 2.15 9.63
CA GLY A 146 -22.08 1.79 8.91
C GLY A 146 -22.23 2.49 7.56
N GLN A 147 -21.78 3.74 7.45
CA GLN A 147 -21.74 4.46 6.18
C GLN A 147 -20.69 3.87 5.24
N PHE A 148 -19.51 3.57 5.76
CA PHE A 148 -18.44 2.93 4.98
C PHE A 148 -18.90 1.60 4.37
N VAL A 149 -19.57 0.74 5.14
CA VAL A 149 -20.07 -0.57 4.65
C VAL A 149 -21.06 -0.39 3.51
N ARG A 150 -21.98 0.59 3.60
CA ARG A 150 -22.90 0.92 2.50
C ARG A 150 -22.18 1.38 1.23
N MET A 151 -21.25 2.33 1.37
CA MET A 151 -20.46 2.83 0.25
C MET A 151 -19.61 1.71 -0.40
N GLN A 152 -19.04 0.81 0.42
CA GLN A 152 -18.31 -0.33 -0.11
C GLN A 152 -19.21 -1.26 -0.93
N ALA A 153 -20.43 -1.53 -0.48
CA ALA A 153 -21.38 -2.38 -1.21
C ALA A 153 -21.70 -1.79 -2.60
N GLU A 154 -21.87 -0.48 -2.72
CA GLU A 154 -22.09 0.20 -3.99
C GLU A 154 -20.88 0.12 -4.96
N LEU A 155 -19.65 0.08 -4.42
CA LEU A 155 -18.42 0.01 -5.23
C LEU A 155 -18.06 -1.40 -5.72
N ILE A 156 -18.57 -2.44 -5.06
CA ILE A 156 -18.20 -3.84 -5.35
C ILE A 156 -19.26 -4.54 -6.21
N MET A 157 -20.46 -3.98 -6.33
CA MET A 157 -21.48 -4.43 -7.32
C MET A 157 -21.06 -4.07 -8.73
#